data_0b9fc17417656e8d35ec695f9341809c
#
_entry.id   0b9fc17417656e8d35ec695f9341809c
#
_cell.length_a   1.000
_cell.length_b   1.000
_cell.length_c   1.000
_cell.angle_alpha   90.00
_cell.angle_beta   90.00
_cell.angle_gamma   90.00
#
_symmetry.space_group_name_H-M   'P 1'
#
loop_
_entity.id
_entity.type
_entity.pdbx_description
1 polymer ?
#
loop_
_entity_poly.entity_id
_entity_poly.type
_entity_poly.pdbx_seq_one_letter_code
_entity_poly.pdbx_strand_id
1 'polypeptide(L)'
;METRRNFLKKTAAIAGGVGVMGLGGASLSGCSNSNDPLFKISLAEWSLNKSIFGKSRQLGSEEWAKLLTDDPDALLQGNIKHLDFAKVAHQDFGIDAVEYVNTFFFNKATNKNYLKEMKTIADGEGVKNLLIMCDREGALGDPDEAARTIAVENHYKWVDAAKRLGCHSIRVNAQSEGEYDEQMKLAADGLSRLTEYGTKNDINVIVENHGGLSSNGKWLSGVMDMVNHPHCGTLPDFGNFYLGSWEEKEMNGTIVISA
;
A
#
# COMPACT_ATOMS: atom_id res chain seq x y z
N MET A 1 20.93 14.95 21.89
CA MET A 1 19.78 14.47 21.04
C MET A 1 18.61 14.19 21.97
N GLU A 2 17.54 14.95 21.88
CA GLU A 2 16.32 14.66 22.67
C GLU A 2 15.62 13.44 22.10
N THR A 3 15.22 12.52 22.96
CA THR A 3 14.51 11.31 22.54
C THR A 3 13.06 11.64 22.20
N ARG A 4 12.46 10.94 21.22
CA ARG A 4 11.06 11.08 20.79
C ARG A 4 10.05 11.08 21.95
N ARG A 5 10.37 10.36 23.01
CA ARG A 5 9.56 10.28 24.25
C ARG A 5 9.52 11.59 25.02
N ASN A 6 10.58 12.40 24.96
CA ASN A 6 10.66 13.70 25.63
C ASN A 6 9.95 14.80 24.82
N PHE A 7 9.94 14.70 23.50
CA PHE A 7 9.20 15.60 22.64
C PHE A 7 7.68 15.47 22.89
N LEU A 8 7.16 14.25 22.92
CA LEU A 8 5.73 14.00 23.19
C LEU A 8 5.29 14.44 24.58
N LYS A 9 6.16 14.34 25.60
CA LYS A 9 5.86 14.82 26.96
C LYS A 9 5.84 16.35 27.06
N LYS A 10 6.64 17.06 26.27
CA LYS A 10 6.64 18.54 26.24
C LYS A 10 5.41 19.10 25.52
N THR A 11 4.91 18.42 24.48
CA THR A 11 3.70 18.84 23.77
C THR A 11 2.44 18.70 24.62
N ALA A 12 2.38 17.69 25.48
CA ALA A 12 1.28 17.50 26.42
C ALA A 12 1.25 18.51 27.57
N ALA A 13 2.40 19.12 27.93
CA ALA A 13 2.50 20.07 29.04
C ALA A 13 2.11 21.52 28.66
N ILE A 14 2.01 21.84 27.35
CA ILE A 14 1.65 23.18 26.89
C ILE A 14 0.12 23.38 26.81
N ALA A 15 -0.67 22.31 26.85
CA ALA A 15 -2.13 22.37 26.80
C ALA A 15 -2.83 22.61 28.15
N GLY A 16 -2.05 22.77 29.25
CA GLY A 16 -2.60 22.85 30.61
C GLY A 16 -2.19 24.09 31.38
N GLY A 17 -2.42 25.30 30.87
CA GLY A 17 -2.14 26.46 31.69
C GLY A 17 -2.42 27.83 31.04
N VAL A 18 -3.65 28.26 31.00
CA VAL A 18 -4.06 29.67 31.24
C VAL A 18 -5.51 29.62 31.74
N GLY A 19 -5.70 29.76 33.02
CA GLY A 19 -6.96 30.11 33.62
C GLY A 19 -6.92 31.55 34.09
N VAL A 20 -8.09 32.21 34.01
CA VAL A 20 -8.67 33.17 34.92
C VAL A 20 -9.09 34.54 34.30
N MET A 21 -10.37 34.72 34.41
CA MET A 21 -11.23 35.92 34.64
C MET A 21 -11.66 36.79 33.45
N GLY A 22 -13.00 36.78 33.30
CA GLY A 22 -13.71 37.89 32.63
C GLY A 22 -15.14 37.50 32.26
N LEU A 23 -16.12 38.03 33.00
CA LEU A 23 -17.56 37.96 32.83
C LEU A 23 -18.03 38.29 31.41
N GLY A 24 -18.81 37.41 30.82
CA GLY A 24 -19.54 37.72 29.58
C GLY A 24 -20.06 36.41 28.96
N GLY A 25 -21.36 36.14 29.15
CA GLY A 25 -21.99 34.92 28.61
C GLY A 25 -21.94 34.86 27.09
N ALA A 26 -21.10 33.95 26.60
CA ALA A 26 -21.22 33.37 25.30
C ALA A 26 -21.04 31.88 25.48
N SER A 27 -22.08 31.10 25.21
CA SER A 27 -22.05 29.65 25.22
C SER A 27 -21.02 29.17 24.23
N LEU A 28 -19.80 28.83 24.70
CA LEU A 28 -18.86 28.03 23.96
C LEU A 28 -19.33 26.57 24.00
N SER A 29 -20.42 26.31 23.28
CA SER A 29 -20.78 24.95 22.87
C SER A 29 -19.76 24.50 21.85
N GLY A 30 -18.92 23.50 22.19
CA GLY A 30 -18.20 22.82 21.15
C GLY A 30 -16.75 22.48 21.40
N CYS A 31 -16.36 22.09 22.63
CA CYS A 31 -15.32 21.06 22.72
C CYS A 31 -16.04 19.72 22.76
N SER A 32 -16.34 19.16 21.61
CA SER A 32 -16.62 17.75 21.52
C SER A 32 -15.34 17.05 22.02
N ASN A 33 -15.41 16.43 23.18
CA ASN A 33 -14.47 15.38 23.56
C ASN A 33 -14.73 14.19 22.63
N SER A 34 -14.35 14.33 21.37
CA SER A 34 -14.25 13.17 20.50
C SER A 34 -13.00 12.43 20.95
N ASN A 35 -13.18 11.35 21.68
CA ASN A 35 -12.14 10.33 21.92
C ASN A 35 -11.79 9.61 20.60
N ASP A 36 -12.27 10.10 19.47
CA ASP A 36 -11.92 9.56 18.17
C ASP A 36 -10.43 9.81 17.90
N PRO A 37 -9.69 8.78 17.53
CA PRO A 37 -8.29 8.93 17.18
C PRO A 37 -8.14 9.91 16.01
N LEU A 38 -7.08 10.72 16.03
CA LEU A 38 -6.78 11.70 14.96
C LEU A 38 -6.65 11.03 13.58
N PHE A 39 -6.33 9.76 13.55
CA PHE A 39 -6.21 8.95 12.33
C PHE A 39 -6.59 7.50 12.63
N LYS A 40 -7.01 6.80 11.60
CA LYS A 40 -7.23 5.35 11.63
C LYS A 40 -6.01 4.65 11.08
N ILE A 41 -5.76 3.44 11.57
CA ILE A 41 -4.66 2.59 11.12
C ILE A 41 -5.21 1.35 10.45
N SER A 42 -4.43 0.79 9.53
CA SER A 42 -4.62 -0.52 8.93
C SER A 42 -3.38 -1.38 9.10
N LEU A 43 -3.53 -2.68 9.02
CA LEU A 43 -2.42 -3.63 9.03
C LEU A 43 -2.14 -4.08 7.59
N ALA A 44 -0.93 -3.81 7.10
CA ALA A 44 -0.46 -4.38 5.86
C ALA A 44 -0.04 -5.85 6.09
N GLU A 45 -0.49 -6.75 5.23
CA GLU A 45 -0.21 -8.19 5.33
C GLU A 45 1.29 -8.48 5.30
N TRP A 46 2.06 -7.64 4.60
CA TRP A 46 3.51 -7.74 4.59
C TRP A 46 4.15 -7.66 5.99
N SER A 47 3.50 -7.01 6.96
CA SER A 47 3.95 -6.94 8.35
C SER A 47 4.05 -8.34 8.99
N LEU A 48 3.23 -9.30 8.54
CA LEU A 48 3.21 -10.67 9.02
C LEU A 48 3.90 -11.67 8.07
N ASN A 49 4.67 -11.17 7.09
CA ASN A 49 5.29 -12.01 6.06
C ASN A 49 6.11 -13.18 6.63
N LYS A 50 6.83 -12.98 7.73
CA LYS A 50 7.61 -14.03 8.38
C LYS A 50 6.73 -15.12 9.01
N SER A 51 5.58 -14.72 9.54
CA SER A 51 4.65 -15.63 10.21
C SER A 51 3.78 -16.41 9.22
N ILE A 52 3.58 -15.89 7.99
CA ILE A 52 2.79 -16.55 6.95
C ILE A 52 3.69 -17.37 6.02
N PHE A 53 4.79 -16.80 5.51
CA PHE A 53 5.72 -17.53 4.63
C PHE A 53 6.65 -18.47 5.39
N GLY A 54 6.97 -18.19 6.67
CA GLY A 54 7.81 -19.07 7.49
C GLY A 54 9.18 -19.33 6.86
N LYS A 55 9.52 -20.59 6.65
CA LYS A 55 10.83 -21.02 6.11
C LYS A 55 11.06 -20.57 4.67
N SER A 56 10.03 -20.38 3.88
CA SER A 56 10.18 -19.93 2.49
C SER A 56 10.79 -18.53 2.37
N ARG A 57 10.81 -17.74 3.46
CA ARG A 57 11.54 -16.46 3.53
C ARG A 57 13.06 -16.60 3.45
N GLN A 58 13.60 -17.83 3.57
CA GLN A 58 15.03 -18.11 3.47
C GLN A 58 15.44 -18.56 2.07
N LEU A 59 14.47 -18.76 1.17
CA LEU A 59 14.73 -19.11 -0.22
C LEU A 59 15.43 -17.97 -0.96
N GLY A 60 16.27 -18.30 -1.93
CA GLY A 60 16.83 -17.32 -2.86
C GLY A 60 15.73 -16.68 -3.72
N SER A 61 16.01 -15.48 -4.24
CA SER A 61 15.03 -14.71 -5.02
C SER A 61 14.50 -15.45 -6.24
N GLU A 62 15.34 -16.23 -6.92
CA GLU A 62 14.96 -17.01 -8.11
C GLU A 62 14.06 -18.19 -7.74
N GLU A 63 14.42 -18.95 -6.71
CA GLU A 63 13.64 -20.09 -6.23
C GLU A 63 12.28 -19.63 -5.71
N TRP A 64 12.27 -18.52 -4.95
CA TRP A 64 11.04 -17.93 -4.44
C TRP A 64 10.13 -17.48 -5.59
N ALA A 65 10.68 -16.79 -6.59
CA ALA A 65 9.92 -16.34 -7.76
C ALA A 65 9.38 -17.51 -8.59
N LYS A 66 10.17 -18.57 -8.74
CA LYS A 66 9.73 -19.79 -9.41
C LYS A 66 8.55 -20.45 -8.67
N LEU A 67 8.64 -20.62 -7.37
CA LEU A 67 7.56 -21.19 -6.56
C LEU A 67 6.31 -20.32 -6.60
N LEU A 68 6.45 -18.98 -6.56
CA LEU A 68 5.30 -18.06 -6.67
C LEU A 68 4.52 -18.30 -7.96
N THR A 69 5.20 -18.66 -9.05
CA THR A 69 4.58 -18.94 -10.34
C THR A 69 4.01 -20.34 -10.42
N ASP A 70 4.78 -21.34 -10.02
CA ASP A 70 4.48 -22.77 -10.24
C ASP A 70 3.55 -23.35 -9.16
N ASP A 71 3.79 -23.01 -7.90
CA ASP A 71 3.01 -23.48 -6.73
C ASP A 71 3.06 -22.45 -5.60
N PRO A 72 2.30 -21.34 -5.69
CA PRO A 72 2.29 -20.28 -4.67
C PRO A 72 1.92 -20.77 -3.27
N ASP A 73 1.08 -21.80 -3.18
CA ASP A 73 0.65 -22.35 -1.89
C ASP A 73 1.82 -23.00 -1.14
N ALA A 74 2.84 -23.52 -1.85
CA ALA A 74 4.07 -24.07 -1.24
C ALA A 74 4.93 -23.01 -0.54
N LEU A 75 4.70 -21.72 -0.81
CA LEU A 75 5.37 -20.63 -0.09
C LEU A 75 4.78 -20.37 1.31
N LEU A 76 3.56 -20.80 1.58
CA LEU A 76 2.83 -20.51 2.82
C LEU A 76 3.21 -21.52 3.93
N GLN A 77 4.44 -21.44 4.43
CA GLN A 77 5.04 -22.40 5.37
C GLN A 77 5.06 -21.91 6.82
N GLY A 78 4.38 -20.79 7.10
CA GLY A 78 4.35 -20.20 8.42
C GLY A 78 3.30 -20.82 9.35
N ASN A 79 3.19 -20.24 10.53
CA ASN A 79 2.23 -20.65 11.56
C ASN A 79 0.89 -19.90 11.47
N ILE A 80 0.81 -18.82 10.69
CA ILE A 80 -0.42 -18.09 10.38
C ILE A 80 -0.85 -18.47 8.97
N LYS A 81 -2.09 -18.94 8.82
CA LYS A 81 -2.68 -19.17 7.50
C LYS A 81 -3.09 -17.83 6.89
N HIS A 82 -2.91 -17.69 5.58
CA HIS A 82 -3.33 -16.47 4.87
C HIS A 82 -4.81 -16.09 5.16
N LEU A 83 -5.72 -17.05 5.19
CA LEU A 83 -7.13 -16.80 5.51
C LEU A 83 -7.38 -16.24 6.92
N ASP A 84 -6.46 -16.50 7.86
CA ASP A 84 -6.59 -16.00 9.24
C ASP A 84 -6.09 -14.56 9.40
N PHE A 85 -5.54 -13.94 8.35
CA PHE A 85 -4.90 -12.63 8.45
C PHE A 85 -5.81 -11.53 9.02
N ALA A 86 -7.03 -11.39 8.50
CA ALA A 86 -7.98 -10.39 9.00
C ALA A 86 -8.38 -10.65 10.46
N LYS A 87 -8.57 -11.92 10.82
CA LYS A 87 -8.84 -12.33 12.19
C LYS A 87 -7.67 -12.00 13.14
N VAL A 88 -6.43 -12.30 12.73
CA VAL A 88 -5.23 -11.96 13.51
C VAL A 88 -5.09 -10.44 13.65
N ALA A 89 -5.36 -9.66 12.60
CA ALA A 89 -5.34 -8.20 12.69
C ALA A 89 -6.27 -7.68 13.79
N HIS A 90 -7.50 -8.19 13.85
CA HIS A 90 -8.47 -7.80 14.88
C HIS A 90 -8.10 -8.36 16.25
N GLN A 91 -7.93 -9.68 16.37
CA GLN A 91 -7.86 -10.36 17.67
C GLN A 91 -6.53 -10.16 18.38
N ASP A 92 -5.40 -10.11 17.65
CA ASP A 92 -4.07 -10.02 18.23
C ASP A 92 -3.56 -8.57 18.30
N PHE A 93 -3.99 -7.70 17.37
CA PHE A 93 -3.49 -6.34 17.26
C PHE A 93 -4.55 -5.25 17.51
N GLY A 94 -5.84 -5.59 17.56
CA GLY A 94 -6.92 -4.61 17.72
C GLY A 94 -7.06 -3.68 16.53
N ILE A 95 -6.72 -4.14 15.32
CA ILE A 95 -6.76 -3.36 14.08
C ILE A 95 -7.90 -3.86 13.20
N ASP A 96 -8.87 -2.97 12.92
CA ASP A 96 -10.10 -3.29 12.21
C ASP A 96 -10.07 -2.95 10.71
N ALA A 97 -8.87 -2.85 10.13
CA ALA A 97 -8.67 -2.61 8.71
C ALA A 97 -7.40 -3.29 8.21
N VAL A 98 -7.45 -3.88 7.02
CA VAL A 98 -6.33 -4.65 6.46
C VAL A 98 -6.05 -4.28 5.01
N GLU A 99 -4.79 -4.46 4.63
CA GLU A 99 -4.25 -4.28 3.29
C GLU A 99 -3.56 -5.58 2.87
N TYR A 100 -4.15 -6.25 1.88
CA TYR A 100 -3.63 -7.53 1.38
C TYR A 100 -2.46 -7.33 0.43
N VAL A 101 -1.64 -8.37 0.27
CA VAL A 101 -0.59 -8.42 -0.74
C VAL A 101 -0.81 -9.65 -1.62
N ASN A 102 -0.86 -9.45 -2.93
CA ASN A 102 -1.22 -10.50 -3.90
C ASN A 102 -0.32 -11.75 -3.83
N THR A 103 0.94 -11.59 -3.43
CA THR A 103 1.90 -12.71 -3.36
C THR A 103 1.53 -13.76 -2.30
N PHE A 104 0.66 -13.44 -1.35
CA PHE A 104 0.17 -14.40 -0.34
C PHE A 104 -0.97 -15.29 -0.85
N PHE A 105 -1.59 -14.92 -1.97
CA PHE A 105 -2.68 -15.68 -2.60
C PHE A 105 -2.65 -15.56 -4.12
N PHE A 106 -1.45 -15.65 -4.69
CA PHE A 106 -1.15 -15.30 -6.07
C PHE A 106 -1.98 -16.07 -7.11
N ASN A 107 -2.24 -17.37 -6.88
CA ASN A 107 -3.08 -18.21 -7.74
C ASN A 107 -4.58 -18.14 -7.40
N LYS A 108 -5.00 -17.24 -6.51
CA LYS A 108 -6.40 -17.17 -6.04
C LYS A 108 -7.16 -15.94 -6.56
N ALA A 109 -6.53 -15.06 -7.34
CA ALA A 109 -7.17 -13.82 -7.85
C ALA A 109 -8.55 -14.06 -8.51
N THR A 110 -8.71 -15.16 -9.23
CA THR A 110 -9.96 -15.55 -9.92
C THR A 110 -10.79 -16.60 -9.18
N ASN A 111 -10.31 -17.09 -8.03
CA ASN A 111 -11.01 -18.10 -7.23
C ASN A 111 -12.12 -17.45 -6.39
N LYS A 112 -13.34 -17.45 -6.92
CA LYS A 112 -14.51 -16.81 -6.30
C LYS A 112 -14.82 -17.34 -4.91
N ASN A 113 -14.61 -18.63 -4.67
CA ASN A 113 -14.91 -19.24 -3.37
C ASN A 113 -13.89 -18.80 -2.33
N TYR A 114 -12.61 -18.77 -2.68
CA TYR A 114 -11.53 -18.30 -1.81
C TYR A 114 -11.71 -16.84 -1.42
N LEU A 115 -11.96 -15.95 -2.41
CA LEU A 115 -12.20 -14.53 -2.15
C LEU A 115 -13.46 -14.31 -1.30
N LYS A 116 -14.51 -15.11 -1.53
CA LYS A 116 -15.72 -15.08 -0.68
C LYS A 116 -15.41 -15.48 0.76
N GLU A 117 -14.58 -16.49 0.96
CA GLU A 117 -14.17 -16.94 2.29
C GLU A 117 -13.35 -15.86 3.01
N MET A 118 -12.35 -15.26 2.34
CA MET A 118 -11.59 -14.11 2.87
C MET A 118 -12.53 -12.99 3.34
N LYS A 119 -13.48 -12.59 2.47
CA LYS A 119 -14.45 -11.54 2.81
C LYS A 119 -15.35 -11.93 3.97
N THR A 120 -15.82 -13.17 4.00
CA THR A 120 -16.69 -13.67 5.08
C THR A 120 -15.98 -13.63 6.42
N ILE A 121 -14.70 -14.02 6.47
CA ILE A 121 -13.89 -13.97 7.70
C ILE A 121 -13.70 -12.50 8.13
N ALA A 122 -13.29 -11.62 7.22
CA ALA A 122 -13.11 -10.20 7.53
C ALA A 122 -14.41 -9.55 8.04
N ASP A 123 -15.53 -9.77 7.35
CA ASP A 123 -16.84 -9.25 7.75
C ASP A 123 -17.27 -9.81 9.14
N GLY A 124 -17.00 -11.09 9.42
CA GLY A 124 -17.30 -11.73 10.69
C GLY A 124 -16.52 -11.18 11.88
N GLU A 125 -15.30 -10.73 11.64
CA GLU A 125 -14.44 -10.06 12.64
C GLU A 125 -14.66 -8.52 12.67
N GLY A 126 -15.52 -7.96 11.82
CA GLY A 126 -15.74 -6.51 11.71
C GLY A 126 -14.58 -5.75 11.04
N VAL A 127 -13.70 -6.46 10.32
CA VAL A 127 -12.52 -5.91 9.68
C VAL A 127 -12.82 -5.41 8.26
N LYS A 128 -12.33 -4.22 7.93
CA LYS A 128 -12.46 -3.62 6.60
C LYS A 128 -11.30 -4.04 5.70
N ASN A 129 -11.61 -4.54 4.52
CA ASN A 129 -10.64 -4.76 3.46
C ASN A 129 -10.43 -3.45 2.71
N LEU A 130 -9.22 -2.88 2.72
CA LEU A 130 -8.97 -1.57 2.11
C LEU A 130 -8.45 -1.69 0.68
N LEU A 131 -7.43 -2.52 0.47
CA LEU A 131 -6.79 -2.65 -0.83
C LEU A 131 -6.07 -4.02 -0.99
N ILE A 132 -5.65 -4.29 -2.23
CA ILE A 132 -4.69 -5.34 -2.56
C ILE A 132 -3.43 -4.67 -3.11
N MET A 133 -2.27 -4.92 -2.52
CA MET A 133 -0.97 -4.56 -3.06
C MET A 133 -0.60 -5.57 -4.15
N CYS A 134 -0.32 -5.10 -5.36
CA CYS A 134 -0.01 -5.93 -6.52
C CYS A 134 1.48 -5.88 -6.84
N ASP A 135 2.16 -6.98 -6.62
CA ASP A 135 3.56 -7.19 -6.95
C ASP A 135 3.69 -8.29 -8.02
N ARG A 136 4.81 -8.28 -8.79
CA ARG A 136 5.16 -9.34 -9.74
C ARG A 136 4.22 -9.52 -10.94
N GLU A 137 3.45 -8.52 -11.29
CA GLU A 137 2.53 -8.56 -12.45
C GLU A 137 3.10 -7.90 -13.72
N GLY A 138 4.38 -7.52 -13.70
CA GLY A 138 5.07 -6.81 -14.77
C GLY A 138 5.20 -5.31 -14.52
N ALA A 139 6.00 -4.64 -15.34
CA ALA A 139 6.25 -3.21 -15.22
C ALA A 139 5.17 -2.41 -15.98
N LEU A 140 4.40 -1.58 -15.26
CA LEU A 140 3.37 -0.72 -15.88
C LEU A 140 3.95 0.36 -16.80
N GLY A 141 5.24 0.65 -16.67
CA GLY A 141 5.97 1.55 -17.57
C GLY A 141 7.00 0.82 -18.42
N ASP A 142 6.80 -0.44 -18.80
CA ASP A 142 7.73 -1.19 -19.63
C ASP A 142 7.97 -0.45 -20.96
N PRO A 143 9.23 -0.27 -21.41
CA PRO A 143 9.54 0.34 -22.70
C PRO A 143 8.94 -0.41 -23.89
N ASP A 144 8.87 -1.74 -23.81
CA ASP A 144 8.19 -2.55 -24.82
C ASP A 144 6.67 -2.44 -24.63
N GLU A 145 5.99 -1.98 -25.66
CA GLU A 145 4.52 -1.75 -25.63
C GLU A 145 3.74 -3.04 -25.40
N ALA A 146 4.20 -4.17 -25.96
CA ALA A 146 3.53 -5.45 -25.77
C ALA A 146 3.69 -5.94 -24.33
N ALA A 147 4.90 -5.85 -23.76
CA ALA A 147 5.16 -6.18 -22.35
C ALA A 147 4.37 -5.26 -21.41
N ARG A 148 4.32 -3.95 -21.68
CA ARG A 148 3.52 -2.99 -20.91
C ARG A 148 2.02 -3.33 -20.97
N THR A 149 1.52 -3.72 -22.14
CA THR A 149 0.13 -4.15 -22.31
C THR A 149 -0.18 -5.39 -21.48
N ILE A 150 0.69 -6.39 -21.54
CA ILE A 150 0.57 -7.60 -20.70
C ILE A 150 0.58 -7.26 -19.21
N ALA A 151 1.48 -6.36 -18.78
CA ALA A 151 1.53 -5.92 -17.40
C ALA A 151 0.21 -5.27 -16.96
N VAL A 152 -0.37 -4.38 -17.76
CA VAL A 152 -1.68 -3.77 -17.49
C VAL A 152 -2.77 -4.84 -17.38
N GLU A 153 -2.84 -5.78 -18.31
CA GLU A 153 -3.85 -6.85 -18.32
C GLU A 153 -3.70 -7.82 -17.14
N ASN A 154 -2.47 -8.11 -16.72
CA ASN A 154 -2.20 -8.93 -15.54
C ASN A 154 -2.80 -8.35 -14.25
N HIS A 155 -2.91 -7.02 -14.15
CA HIS A 155 -3.51 -6.36 -13.00
C HIS A 155 -5.04 -6.41 -12.99
N TYR A 156 -5.72 -6.68 -14.12
CA TYR A 156 -7.19 -6.70 -14.18
C TYR A 156 -7.81 -7.72 -13.22
N LYS A 157 -7.22 -8.91 -13.10
CA LYS A 157 -7.68 -9.93 -12.14
C LYS A 157 -7.67 -9.44 -10.69
N TRP A 158 -6.72 -8.54 -10.34
CA TRP A 158 -6.60 -7.97 -9.00
C TRP A 158 -7.60 -6.84 -8.75
N VAL A 159 -7.93 -6.05 -9.78
CA VAL A 159 -9.06 -5.11 -9.73
C VAL A 159 -10.36 -5.86 -9.44
N ASP A 160 -10.61 -6.96 -10.15
CA ASP A 160 -11.80 -7.79 -9.96
C ASP A 160 -11.81 -8.46 -8.57
N ALA A 161 -10.66 -8.93 -8.10
CA ALA A 161 -10.52 -9.50 -6.76
C ALA A 161 -10.77 -8.44 -5.67
N ALA A 162 -10.20 -7.25 -5.80
CA ALA A 162 -10.41 -6.11 -4.89
C ALA A 162 -11.89 -5.76 -4.78
N LYS A 163 -12.59 -5.67 -5.90
CA LYS A 163 -14.05 -5.44 -5.92
C LYS A 163 -14.82 -6.52 -5.16
N ARG A 164 -14.46 -7.79 -5.34
CA ARG A 164 -15.10 -8.92 -4.64
C ARG A 164 -14.86 -8.90 -3.15
N LEU A 165 -13.66 -8.49 -2.71
CA LEU A 165 -13.31 -8.34 -1.31
C LEU A 165 -13.95 -7.11 -0.65
N GLY A 166 -14.48 -6.17 -1.44
CA GLY A 166 -15.01 -4.90 -0.95
C GLY A 166 -13.91 -3.87 -0.66
N CYS A 167 -12.74 -4.02 -1.26
CA CYS A 167 -11.68 -3.03 -1.24
C CYS A 167 -12.08 -1.79 -2.06
N HIS A 168 -11.47 -0.65 -1.75
CA HIS A 168 -11.65 0.57 -2.54
C HIS A 168 -10.53 0.82 -3.56
N SER A 169 -9.41 0.08 -3.47
CA SER A 169 -8.23 0.31 -4.31
C SER A 169 -7.44 -0.96 -4.57
N ILE A 170 -6.61 -0.92 -5.59
CA ILE A 170 -5.39 -1.72 -5.69
C ILE A 170 -4.18 -0.80 -5.57
N ARG A 171 -3.08 -1.27 -4.97
CA ARG A 171 -1.79 -0.59 -4.98
C ARG A 171 -0.88 -1.25 -6.01
N VAL A 172 -0.22 -0.44 -6.82
CA VAL A 172 0.68 -0.87 -7.87
C VAL A 172 2.01 -0.13 -7.79
N ASN A 173 3.01 -0.59 -8.55
CA ASN A 173 4.30 0.06 -8.71
C ASN A 173 4.37 0.76 -10.07
N ALA A 174 4.94 1.97 -10.12
CA ALA A 174 5.21 2.71 -11.36
C ALA A 174 6.60 2.35 -11.92
N GLN A 175 6.88 1.04 -12.03
CA GLN A 175 8.16 0.55 -12.51
C GLN A 175 8.30 0.79 -14.01
N SER A 176 9.48 1.30 -14.44
CA SER A 176 9.84 1.56 -15.82
C SER A 176 11.35 1.49 -16.00
N GLU A 177 11.83 1.63 -17.24
CA GLU A 177 13.24 1.67 -17.60
C GLU A 177 13.48 2.77 -18.66
N GLY A 178 14.73 3.27 -18.77
CA GLY A 178 15.12 4.33 -19.71
C GLY A 178 15.40 5.66 -19.02
N GLU A 179 15.36 6.75 -19.78
CA GLU A 179 15.62 8.10 -19.30
C GLU A 179 14.48 8.64 -18.43
N TYR A 180 14.78 9.62 -17.59
CA TYR A 180 13.88 10.19 -16.58
C TYR A 180 12.50 10.57 -17.14
N ASP A 181 12.45 11.35 -18.22
CA ASP A 181 11.20 11.83 -18.81
C ASP A 181 10.48 10.74 -19.61
N GLU A 182 11.22 9.79 -20.16
CA GLU A 182 10.69 8.66 -20.89
C GLU A 182 9.98 7.69 -19.93
N GLN A 183 10.65 7.30 -18.85
CA GLN A 183 10.05 6.47 -17.79
C GLN A 183 8.76 7.10 -17.27
N MET A 184 8.73 8.43 -17.07
CA MET A 184 7.55 9.14 -16.59
C MET A 184 6.36 8.98 -17.55
N LYS A 185 6.59 9.13 -18.86
CA LYS A 185 5.55 8.96 -19.90
C LYS A 185 5.04 7.53 -19.98
N LEU A 186 5.95 6.56 -19.95
CA LEU A 186 5.61 5.14 -20.03
C LEU A 186 4.82 4.69 -18.79
N ALA A 187 5.24 5.10 -17.60
CA ALA A 187 4.51 4.82 -16.37
C ALA A 187 3.11 5.46 -16.39
N ALA A 188 3.00 6.70 -16.85
CA ALA A 188 1.71 7.38 -16.98
C ALA A 188 0.78 6.69 -17.99
N ASP A 189 1.30 6.17 -19.11
CA ASP A 189 0.51 5.40 -20.08
C ASP A 189 -0.08 4.15 -19.45
N GLY A 190 0.75 3.28 -18.85
CA GLY A 190 0.27 2.04 -18.23
C GLY A 190 -0.70 2.29 -17.08
N LEU A 191 -0.42 3.29 -16.23
CA LEU A 191 -1.31 3.68 -15.14
C LEU A 191 -2.64 4.21 -15.65
N SER A 192 -2.66 5.03 -16.71
CA SER A 192 -3.90 5.55 -17.31
C SER A 192 -4.78 4.40 -17.80
N ARG A 193 -4.21 3.46 -18.55
CA ARG A 193 -4.92 2.29 -19.07
C ARG A 193 -5.48 1.40 -17.95
N LEU A 194 -4.70 1.16 -16.90
CA LEU A 194 -5.16 0.40 -15.75
C LEU A 194 -6.24 1.14 -14.96
N THR A 195 -6.10 2.46 -14.80
CA THR A 195 -7.08 3.31 -14.11
C THR A 195 -8.43 3.33 -14.82
N GLU A 196 -8.45 3.33 -16.16
CA GLU A 196 -9.69 3.18 -16.93
C GLU A 196 -10.42 1.87 -16.61
N TYR A 197 -9.68 0.76 -16.47
CA TYR A 197 -10.27 -0.51 -16.07
C TYR A 197 -10.75 -0.48 -14.61
N GLY A 198 -9.95 0.08 -13.72
CA GLY A 198 -10.30 0.26 -12.30
C GLY A 198 -11.59 1.07 -12.14
N THR A 199 -11.71 2.20 -12.85
CA THR A 199 -12.88 3.07 -12.82
C THR A 199 -14.19 2.35 -13.22
N LYS A 200 -14.14 1.50 -14.24
CA LYS A 200 -15.30 0.69 -14.66
C LYS A 200 -15.75 -0.28 -13.56
N ASN A 201 -14.86 -0.60 -12.64
CA ASN A 201 -15.10 -1.50 -11.53
C ASN A 201 -15.28 -0.78 -10.19
N ASP A 202 -15.23 0.56 -10.15
CA ASP A 202 -15.28 1.37 -8.93
C ASP A 202 -14.10 1.06 -7.97
N ILE A 203 -12.92 0.82 -8.55
CA ILE A 203 -11.67 0.55 -7.86
C ILE A 203 -10.64 1.61 -8.25
N ASN A 204 -10.02 2.24 -7.25
CA ASN A 204 -8.93 3.17 -7.50
C ASN A 204 -7.62 2.42 -7.74
N VAL A 205 -6.75 3.02 -8.55
CA VAL A 205 -5.37 2.58 -8.76
C VAL A 205 -4.44 3.56 -8.05
N ILE A 206 -3.76 3.10 -7.02
CA ILE A 206 -2.85 3.95 -6.25
C ILE A 206 -1.41 3.45 -6.36
N VAL A 207 -0.47 4.37 -6.48
CA VAL A 207 0.94 4.07 -6.69
C VAL A 207 1.72 4.24 -5.40
N GLU A 208 2.46 3.22 -5.01
CA GLU A 208 3.48 3.35 -3.96
C GLU A 208 4.81 3.83 -4.55
N ASN A 209 5.48 4.71 -3.84
CA ASN A 209 6.87 5.07 -4.11
C ASN A 209 7.79 3.92 -3.66
N HIS A 210 7.99 2.92 -4.54
CA HIS A 210 8.68 1.67 -4.22
C HIS A 210 9.88 1.42 -5.14
N GLY A 211 10.99 2.09 -4.85
CA GLY A 211 12.24 1.95 -5.59
C GLY A 211 12.28 2.70 -6.93
N GLY A 212 13.45 2.72 -7.57
CA GLY A 212 13.64 3.41 -8.83
C GLY A 212 13.24 4.90 -8.78
N LEU A 213 12.79 5.43 -9.89
CA LEU A 213 12.34 6.82 -9.99
C LEU A 213 11.07 7.10 -9.19
N SER A 214 10.24 6.08 -8.90
CA SER A 214 9.05 6.28 -8.07
C SER A 214 9.39 6.73 -6.63
N SER A 215 10.60 6.45 -6.15
CA SER A 215 11.11 6.96 -4.86
C SER A 215 11.48 8.47 -4.91
N ASN A 216 11.52 9.07 -6.09
CA ASN A 216 11.67 10.52 -6.26
C ASN A 216 10.28 11.17 -6.28
N GLY A 217 9.91 11.90 -5.22
CA GLY A 217 8.60 12.51 -5.09
C GLY A 217 8.24 13.48 -6.21
N LYS A 218 9.23 14.18 -6.79
CA LYS A 218 9.02 15.07 -7.94
C LYS A 218 8.67 14.29 -9.20
N TRP A 219 9.35 13.18 -9.45
CA TRP A 219 9.06 12.31 -10.57
C TRP A 219 7.66 11.70 -10.43
N LEU A 220 7.34 11.15 -9.27
CA LEU A 220 6.03 10.54 -9.03
C LEU A 220 4.88 11.56 -9.14
N SER A 221 5.09 12.79 -8.65
CA SER A 221 4.13 13.89 -8.85
C SER A 221 3.92 14.17 -10.35
N GLY A 222 5.01 14.20 -11.14
CA GLY A 222 4.91 14.37 -12.59
C GLY A 222 4.12 13.24 -13.28
N VAL A 223 4.28 11.99 -12.84
CA VAL A 223 3.46 10.87 -13.33
C VAL A 223 1.99 11.10 -13.01
N MET A 224 1.66 11.50 -11.76
CA MET A 224 0.28 11.78 -11.36
C MET A 224 -0.34 12.93 -12.15
N ASP A 225 0.43 13.98 -12.42
CA ASP A 225 -0.02 15.12 -13.24
C ASP A 225 -0.32 14.69 -14.69
N MET A 226 0.46 13.76 -15.25
CA MET A 226 0.20 13.21 -16.58
C MET A 226 -1.03 12.32 -16.64
N VAL A 227 -1.23 11.46 -15.63
CA VAL A 227 -2.43 10.60 -15.55
C VAL A 227 -3.68 11.42 -15.31
N ASN A 228 -3.61 12.40 -14.43
CA ASN A 228 -4.67 13.37 -14.11
C ASN A 228 -6.09 12.76 -14.05
N HIS A 229 -6.25 11.70 -13.28
CA HIS A 229 -7.52 10.98 -13.19
C HIS A 229 -7.98 10.83 -11.73
N PRO A 230 -9.27 11.08 -11.38
CA PRO A 230 -9.75 11.07 -10.00
C PRO A 230 -9.65 9.69 -9.30
N HIS A 231 -9.59 8.60 -10.08
CA HIS A 231 -9.38 7.25 -9.56
C HIS A 231 -7.91 6.81 -9.58
N CYS A 232 -6.97 7.70 -9.92
CA CYS A 232 -5.54 7.46 -9.79
C CYS A 232 -4.97 8.32 -8.66
N GLY A 233 -4.16 7.72 -7.79
CA GLY A 233 -3.58 8.42 -6.65
C GLY A 233 -2.28 7.78 -6.17
N THR A 234 -1.85 8.14 -4.98
CA THR A 234 -0.62 7.60 -4.38
C THR A 234 -0.88 6.95 -3.02
N LEU A 235 -0.05 5.98 -2.68
CA LEU A 235 0.14 5.42 -1.34
C LEU A 235 1.57 5.77 -0.89
N PRO A 236 1.79 6.90 -0.23
CA PRO A 236 3.14 7.31 0.16
C PRO A 236 3.72 6.40 1.24
N ASP A 237 4.79 5.68 0.93
CA ASP A 237 5.63 5.02 1.92
C ASP A 237 6.77 5.96 2.34
N PHE A 238 6.70 6.44 3.58
CA PHE A 238 7.67 7.38 4.12
C PHE A 238 9.07 6.77 4.27
N GLY A 239 9.19 5.45 4.29
CA GLY A 239 10.46 4.74 4.32
C GLY A 239 11.16 4.64 2.97
N ASN A 240 10.44 4.84 1.88
CA ASN A 240 10.93 4.60 0.52
C ASN A 240 11.30 5.89 -0.25
N PHE A 241 11.06 7.07 0.31
CA PHE A 241 11.43 8.31 -0.35
C PHE A 241 12.95 8.49 -0.41
N TYR A 242 13.44 8.89 -1.58
CA TYR A 242 14.81 9.32 -1.78
C TYR A 242 14.91 10.83 -1.54
N LEU A 243 15.71 11.24 -0.56
CA LEU A 243 15.83 12.64 -0.12
C LEU A 243 17.09 13.34 -0.66
N GLY A 244 18.03 12.61 -1.27
CA GLY A 244 19.23 13.17 -1.92
C GLY A 244 19.00 13.61 -3.36
N SER A 245 20.07 14.04 -4.04
CA SER A 245 20.05 14.27 -5.48
C SER A 245 20.01 12.93 -6.24
N TRP A 246 19.50 12.96 -7.46
CA TRP A 246 19.47 11.75 -8.30
C TRP A 246 20.88 11.26 -8.62
N GLU A 247 21.81 12.20 -8.84
CA GLU A 247 23.23 11.92 -9.09
C GLU A 247 23.91 11.26 -7.90
N GLU A 248 23.58 11.69 -6.67
CA GLU A 248 24.09 11.05 -5.45
C GLU A 248 23.59 9.61 -5.33
N LYS A 249 22.37 9.33 -5.74
CA LYS A 249 21.81 7.98 -5.71
C LYS A 249 22.53 7.06 -6.71
N GLU A 250 22.79 7.54 -7.93
CA GLU A 250 23.52 6.77 -8.94
C GLU A 250 24.93 6.41 -8.49
N MET A 251 25.63 7.35 -7.83
CA MET A 251 26.99 7.12 -7.33
C MET A 251 27.06 6.20 -6.12
N ASN A 252 26.09 6.28 -5.22
CA ASN A 252 26.19 5.62 -3.91
C ASN A 252 25.22 4.44 -3.74
N GLY A 253 24.28 4.24 -4.64
CA GLY A 253 23.27 3.18 -4.55
C GLY A 253 22.42 3.23 -3.26
N THR A 254 22.42 4.38 -2.57
CA THR A 254 21.83 4.52 -1.25
C THR A 254 20.45 5.13 -1.34
N ILE A 255 19.46 4.44 -0.80
CA ILE A 255 18.14 5.00 -0.56
C ILE A 255 18.16 5.64 0.82
N VAL A 256 17.87 6.93 0.89
CA VAL A 256 17.71 7.61 2.18
C VAL A 256 16.32 7.28 2.71
N ILE A 257 16.28 6.64 3.87
CA ILE A 257 15.03 6.35 4.56
C ILE A 257 14.64 7.58 5.38
N SER A 258 13.48 8.15 5.11
CA SER A 258 12.89 9.14 5.99
C SER A 258 12.43 8.47 7.28
N ALA A 259 12.86 8.97 8.41
CA ALA A 259 12.45 8.47 9.73
C ALA A 259 11.14 9.11 10.19
#